data_148d3f0dc34ea763bf358beb0e8c4c46
#
_entry.id   148d3f0dc34ea763bf358beb0e8c4c46
#
_cell.length_a   1.000
_cell.length_b   1.000
_cell.length_c   1.000
_cell.angle_alpha   90.00
_cell.angle_beta   90.00
_cell.angle_gamma   90.00
#
_symmetry.space_group_name_H-M   'P 1'
#
loop_
_entity.id
_entity.type
_entity.pdbx_description
1 polymer ?
#
loop_
_entity_poly.entity_id
_entity_poly.type
_entity_poly.pdbx_seq_one_letter_code
_entity_poly.pdbx_strand_id
1 'polypeptide(L)'
;MRTPPFNLHFPTTVEEAIDISQKLASEGRSSDWIAGGTDLLPNYKWRLNPKGDVISLSSVAGLGEVSMHRIGAMARLSSLVADASDTLFHTDATISSVHPIIAKAAGKVASILIRNNATLGGNICLDTRCYWFNQSEDWRSSIDWCHKCDCGTGADCRVIPNQNELCVATYQADIAPTLMVLGASIHLAGPQGQRSMLLSEFFQLDGMTRNILQQGELVTHVSLPEDVEQWQGDYLKLSVRESWDFPEVGIAAAWKKNSAGELIDLRVASTALESIPKLHSEAVAKVLQQGWQGQTSILEVAELVRQSIKPVKNTYLAPAYRRKMAKVLTKRVLSQLE
;
A
#
# COMPACT_ATOMS: atom_id res chain seq x y z
N MET A 1 -9.93 4.00 -24.72
CA MET A 1 -9.48 5.35 -24.34
C MET A 1 -7.98 5.47 -24.58
N ARG A 2 -7.54 6.59 -25.17
CA ARG A 2 -6.11 6.88 -25.33
C ARG A 2 -5.56 7.53 -24.04
N THR A 3 -4.33 7.22 -23.69
CA THR A 3 -3.58 7.98 -22.68
C THR A 3 -3.40 9.42 -23.17
N PRO A 4 -3.60 10.47 -22.36
CA PRO A 4 -3.26 11.83 -22.76
C PRO A 4 -1.77 11.94 -23.08
N PRO A 5 -1.36 12.86 -23.96
CA PRO A 5 0.05 13.09 -24.23
C PRO A 5 0.77 13.61 -22.97
N PHE A 6 1.99 13.19 -22.77
CA PHE A 6 2.89 13.69 -21.75
C PHE A 6 4.34 13.60 -22.23
N ASN A 7 5.21 14.41 -21.65
CA ASN A 7 6.65 14.30 -21.86
C ASN A 7 7.20 13.25 -20.89
N LEU A 8 8.06 12.37 -21.38
CA LEU A 8 8.67 11.32 -20.56
C LEU A 8 10.16 11.62 -20.37
N HIS A 9 10.59 11.69 -19.12
CA HIS A 9 11.97 11.95 -18.72
C HIS A 9 12.61 10.65 -18.20
N PHE A 10 13.91 10.42 -18.49
CA PHE A 10 14.63 9.18 -18.17
C PHE A 10 15.92 9.47 -17.38
N PRO A 11 15.83 9.87 -16.10
CA PRO A 11 17.00 9.98 -15.25
C PRO A 11 17.67 8.63 -15.01
N THR A 12 18.98 8.67 -14.73
CA THR A 12 19.81 7.50 -14.42
C THR A 12 20.20 7.42 -12.94
N THR A 13 20.10 8.54 -12.22
CA THR A 13 20.38 8.62 -10.80
C THR A 13 19.19 9.25 -10.04
N VAL A 14 19.16 9.06 -8.73
CA VAL A 14 18.15 9.68 -7.85
C VAL A 14 18.26 11.20 -7.87
N GLU A 15 19.47 11.71 -7.84
CA GLU A 15 19.76 13.15 -7.88
C GLU A 15 19.23 13.78 -9.18
N GLU A 16 19.55 13.17 -10.33
CA GLU A 16 19.06 13.63 -11.64
C GLU A 16 17.52 13.63 -11.70
N ALA A 17 16.88 12.60 -11.11
CA ALA A 17 15.41 12.54 -11.05
C ALA A 17 14.82 13.71 -10.24
N ILE A 18 15.42 14.03 -9.09
CA ILE A 18 15.02 15.13 -8.22
C ILE A 18 15.24 16.48 -8.94
N ASP A 19 16.39 16.68 -9.59
CA ASP A 19 16.71 17.90 -10.33
C ASP A 19 15.70 18.16 -11.47
N ILE A 20 15.33 17.13 -12.23
CA ILE A 20 14.27 17.22 -13.26
C ILE A 20 12.96 17.66 -12.63
N SER A 21 12.55 17.04 -11.51
CA SER A 21 11.31 17.38 -10.82
C SER A 21 11.30 18.83 -10.33
N GLN A 22 12.41 19.29 -9.75
CA GLN A 22 12.57 20.68 -9.29
C GLN A 22 12.53 21.69 -10.46
N LYS A 23 13.22 21.37 -11.55
CA LYS A 23 13.20 22.20 -12.76
C LYS A 23 11.79 22.36 -13.30
N LEU A 24 11.06 21.27 -13.47
CA LEU A 24 9.66 21.28 -13.93
C LEU A 24 8.79 22.13 -12.99
N ALA A 25 8.94 21.95 -11.68
CA ALA A 25 8.20 22.73 -10.69
C ALA A 25 8.51 24.24 -10.77
N SER A 26 9.78 24.62 -10.97
CA SER A 26 10.18 26.03 -11.15
C SER A 26 9.61 26.67 -12.41
N GLU A 27 9.32 25.86 -13.43
CA GLU A 27 8.64 26.24 -14.67
C GLU A 27 7.10 26.25 -14.56
N GLY A 28 6.54 25.97 -13.36
CA GLY A 28 5.11 25.86 -13.13
C GLY A 28 4.47 24.58 -13.73
N ARG A 29 5.28 23.60 -14.07
CA ARG A 29 4.86 22.31 -14.66
C ARG A 29 4.76 21.24 -13.58
N SER A 30 3.65 20.50 -13.57
CA SER A 30 3.46 19.39 -12.65
C SER A 30 3.94 18.07 -13.27
N SER A 31 4.57 17.22 -12.48
CA SER A 31 5.04 15.90 -12.91
C SER A 31 4.60 14.80 -11.97
N ASP A 32 4.56 13.57 -12.48
CA ASP A 32 4.40 12.34 -11.70
C ASP A 32 5.63 11.43 -11.85
N TRP A 33 5.95 10.70 -10.78
CA TRP A 33 6.88 9.58 -10.83
C TRP A 33 6.20 8.37 -11.47
N ILE A 34 6.87 7.71 -12.43
CA ILE A 34 6.42 6.42 -12.95
C ILE A 34 7.44 5.33 -12.66
N ALA A 35 6.99 4.30 -11.95
CA ALA A 35 7.72 3.05 -11.77
C ALA A 35 7.27 2.04 -12.85
N GLY A 36 6.52 1.01 -12.48
CA GLY A 36 5.99 0.05 -13.46
C GLY A 36 4.78 0.52 -14.28
N GLY A 37 4.19 1.67 -13.96
CA GLY A 37 3.07 2.28 -14.68
C GLY A 37 1.74 1.53 -14.60
N THR A 38 1.69 0.42 -13.87
CA THR A 38 0.53 -0.50 -13.82
C THR A 38 -0.71 0.09 -13.16
N ASP A 39 -0.57 1.18 -12.42
CA ASP A 39 -1.65 1.97 -11.85
C ASP A 39 -1.76 3.36 -12.46
N LEU A 40 -0.64 4.06 -12.63
CA LEU A 40 -0.62 5.43 -13.14
C LEU A 40 -1.22 5.52 -14.56
N LEU A 41 -0.79 4.66 -15.48
CA LEU A 41 -1.26 4.72 -16.87
C LEU A 41 -2.74 4.35 -17.03
N PRO A 42 -3.31 3.34 -16.35
CA PRO A 42 -4.75 3.15 -16.27
C PRO A 42 -5.52 4.39 -15.76
N ASN A 43 -5.02 5.03 -14.70
CA ASN A 43 -5.62 6.26 -14.17
C ASN A 43 -5.58 7.40 -15.21
N TYR A 44 -4.46 7.57 -15.90
CA TYR A 44 -4.34 8.55 -16.99
C TYR A 44 -5.33 8.30 -18.14
N LYS A 45 -5.57 7.04 -18.52
CA LYS A 45 -6.61 6.70 -19.52
C LYS A 45 -8.01 7.15 -19.07
N TRP A 46 -8.27 7.18 -17.78
CA TRP A 46 -9.54 7.64 -17.21
C TRP A 46 -9.54 9.15 -16.91
N ARG A 47 -8.47 9.87 -17.26
CA ARG A 47 -8.29 11.30 -16.94
C ARG A 47 -8.31 11.59 -15.44
N LEU A 48 -7.75 10.68 -14.65
CA LEU A 48 -7.58 10.86 -13.22
C LEU A 48 -6.24 11.56 -12.97
N ASN A 49 -6.28 12.86 -12.72
CA ASN A 49 -5.13 13.72 -12.42
C ASN A 49 -3.92 13.57 -13.37
N PRO A 50 -4.10 13.50 -14.72
CA PRO A 50 -2.96 13.34 -15.62
C PRO A 50 -2.05 14.56 -15.58
N LYS A 51 -0.73 14.35 -15.49
CA LYS A 51 0.28 15.40 -15.54
C LYS A 51 0.88 15.50 -16.95
N GLY A 52 1.35 16.69 -17.31
CA GLY A 52 1.99 16.93 -18.61
C GLY A 52 3.41 16.37 -18.71
N ASP A 53 4.02 16.03 -17.57
CA ASP A 53 5.36 15.46 -17.48
C ASP A 53 5.37 14.23 -16.59
N VAL A 54 6.14 13.21 -16.97
CA VAL A 54 6.30 11.95 -16.25
C VAL A 54 7.78 11.61 -16.16
N ILE A 55 8.27 11.35 -14.96
CA ILE A 55 9.67 11.04 -14.70
C ILE A 55 9.79 9.53 -14.42
N SER A 56 10.47 8.81 -15.31
CA SER A 56 10.63 7.36 -15.21
C SER A 56 11.74 6.98 -14.24
N LEU A 57 11.41 6.12 -13.29
CA LEU A 57 12.40 5.57 -12.35
C LEU A 57 13.04 4.27 -12.87
N SER A 58 12.68 3.80 -14.07
CA SER A 58 13.10 2.49 -14.60
C SER A 58 14.61 2.35 -14.82
N SER A 59 15.30 3.46 -15.10
CA SER A 59 16.75 3.50 -15.35
C SER A 59 17.57 4.01 -14.17
N VAL A 60 16.91 4.37 -13.06
CA VAL A 60 17.58 4.90 -11.87
C VAL A 60 18.29 3.77 -11.14
N ALA A 61 19.61 3.89 -11.01
CA ALA A 61 20.46 2.89 -10.36
C ALA A 61 20.14 2.75 -8.86
N GLY A 62 20.33 1.54 -8.30
CA GLY A 62 20.23 1.26 -6.85
C GLY A 62 18.81 1.13 -6.30
N LEU A 63 17.76 1.40 -7.10
CA LEU A 63 16.38 1.31 -6.63
C LEU A 63 15.76 -0.10 -6.73
N GLY A 64 16.45 -1.05 -7.37
CA GLY A 64 15.92 -2.41 -7.62
C GLY A 64 16.47 -3.51 -6.69
N GLU A 65 17.36 -3.17 -5.77
CA GLU A 65 18.02 -4.12 -4.89
C GLU A 65 17.03 -4.82 -3.93
N VAL A 66 17.26 -6.13 -3.70
CA VAL A 66 16.40 -6.94 -2.81
C VAL A 66 17.27 -7.75 -1.87
N SER A 67 17.05 -7.59 -0.58
CA SER A 67 17.61 -8.43 0.48
C SER A 67 16.62 -8.54 1.64
N MET A 68 16.91 -9.39 2.63
CA MET A 68 16.06 -9.56 3.83
C MET A 68 15.80 -8.23 4.56
N HIS A 69 16.83 -7.38 4.66
CA HIS A 69 16.77 -6.14 5.43
C HIS A 69 16.55 -4.88 4.57
N ARG A 70 16.62 -5.00 3.24
CA ARG A 70 16.48 -3.85 2.33
C ARG A 70 15.78 -4.27 1.04
N ILE A 71 14.69 -3.59 0.72
CA ILE A 71 13.93 -3.81 -0.52
C ILE A 71 13.78 -2.46 -1.23
N GLY A 72 14.38 -2.34 -2.39
CA GLY A 72 14.35 -1.14 -3.22
C GLY A 72 12.95 -0.82 -3.75
N ALA A 73 12.65 0.46 -3.93
CA ALA A 73 11.34 0.91 -4.40
C ALA A 73 10.99 0.39 -5.80
N MET A 74 11.99 0.13 -6.65
CA MET A 74 11.84 -0.42 -7.99
C MET A 74 11.91 -1.96 -8.04
N ALA A 75 12.08 -2.64 -6.89
CA ALA A 75 11.97 -4.10 -6.82
C ALA A 75 10.60 -4.54 -7.36
N ARG A 76 10.60 -5.42 -8.36
CA ARG A 76 9.38 -5.92 -8.98
C ARG A 76 8.64 -6.85 -8.03
N LEU A 77 7.33 -6.79 -7.98
CA LEU A 77 6.54 -7.65 -7.10
C LEU A 77 6.72 -9.13 -7.43
N SER A 78 6.93 -9.47 -8.70
CA SER A 78 7.24 -10.85 -9.11
C SER A 78 8.53 -11.39 -8.49
N SER A 79 9.55 -10.56 -8.29
CA SER A 79 10.80 -10.98 -7.64
C SER A 79 10.66 -11.16 -6.11
N LEU A 80 9.59 -10.68 -5.50
CA LEU A 80 9.30 -10.84 -4.08
C LEU A 80 8.47 -12.10 -3.78
N VAL A 81 7.89 -12.76 -4.79
CA VAL A 81 7.03 -13.94 -4.60
C VAL A 81 7.88 -15.18 -4.30
N ALA A 82 7.58 -15.92 -3.24
CA ALA A 82 8.34 -17.08 -2.80
C ALA A 82 8.12 -18.35 -3.64
N ASP A 83 7.05 -18.39 -4.45
CA ASP A 83 6.71 -19.58 -5.25
C ASP A 83 7.14 -19.40 -6.70
N ALA A 84 8.09 -20.24 -7.14
CA ALA A 84 8.57 -20.25 -8.53
C ALA A 84 7.45 -20.56 -9.56
N SER A 85 6.35 -21.18 -9.15
CA SER A 85 5.18 -21.42 -10.01
C SER A 85 4.46 -20.14 -10.41
N ASP A 86 4.58 -19.08 -9.60
CA ASP A 86 4.00 -17.76 -9.87
C ASP A 86 4.92 -16.87 -10.77
N THR A 87 6.14 -17.32 -11.05
CA THR A 87 7.15 -16.57 -11.83
C THR A 87 7.35 -17.19 -13.20
N LEU A 88 6.38 -17.03 -14.10
CA LEU A 88 6.43 -17.62 -15.46
C LEU A 88 7.64 -17.20 -16.32
N PHE A 89 8.44 -16.21 -15.91
CA PHE A 89 9.50 -15.61 -16.73
C PHE A 89 10.80 -15.23 -16.01
N HIS A 90 10.99 -15.59 -14.74
CA HIS A 90 12.24 -15.29 -14.02
C HIS A 90 12.94 -16.55 -13.55
N THR A 91 14.14 -16.78 -14.10
CA THR A 91 15.01 -17.93 -13.78
C THR A 91 16.01 -17.64 -12.66
N ASP A 92 16.02 -16.44 -12.08
CA ASP A 92 16.98 -16.07 -11.05
C ASP A 92 16.58 -16.58 -9.67
N ALA A 93 17.42 -17.44 -9.14
CA ALA A 93 17.26 -18.17 -7.87
C ALA A 93 17.35 -17.30 -6.60
N THR A 94 17.14 -15.99 -6.69
CA THR A 94 17.19 -15.04 -5.57
C THR A 94 15.87 -14.93 -4.79
N ILE A 95 14.97 -15.87 -4.98
CA ILE A 95 13.58 -15.84 -4.47
C ILE A 95 13.47 -15.99 -2.95
N SER A 96 14.53 -16.36 -2.26
CA SER A 96 14.49 -16.61 -0.81
C SER A 96 14.98 -15.45 0.07
N SER A 97 15.14 -14.25 -0.49
CA SER A 97 15.78 -13.12 0.21
C SER A 97 14.79 -12.14 0.88
N VAL A 98 13.48 -12.41 0.89
CA VAL A 98 12.50 -11.58 1.58
C VAL A 98 11.71 -12.38 2.62
N HIS A 99 11.19 -11.66 3.62
CA HIS A 99 10.37 -12.29 4.65
C HIS A 99 9.09 -12.94 4.07
N PRO A 100 8.72 -14.18 4.49
CA PRO A 100 7.62 -14.95 3.89
C PRO A 100 6.27 -14.22 3.81
N ILE A 101 5.93 -13.40 4.81
CA ILE A 101 4.68 -12.63 4.81
C ILE A 101 4.63 -11.58 3.68
N ILE A 102 5.79 -10.98 3.33
CA ILE A 102 5.92 -10.02 2.22
C ILE A 102 5.73 -10.77 0.90
N ALA A 103 6.41 -11.91 0.74
CA ALA A 103 6.29 -12.75 -0.44
C ALA A 103 4.84 -13.19 -0.66
N LYS A 104 4.14 -13.62 0.40
CA LYS A 104 2.74 -14.01 0.35
C LYS A 104 1.83 -12.85 -0.08
N ALA A 105 2.02 -11.66 0.49
CA ALA A 105 1.23 -10.48 0.11
C ALA A 105 1.51 -10.05 -1.33
N ALA A 106 2.78 -10.05 -1.77
CA ALA A 106 3.16 -9.75 -3.15
C ALA A 106 2.48 -10.71 -4.13
N GLY A 107 2.41 -12.01 -3.83
CA GLY A 107 1.71 -13.03 -4.62
C GLY A 107 0.21 -12.78 -4.76
N LYS A 108 -0.42 -12.05 -3.81
CA LYS A 108 -1.84 -11.69 -3.85
C LYS A 108 -2.15 -10.40 -4.62
N VAL A 109 -1.13 -9.65 -5.06
CA VAL A 109 -1.34 -8.43 -5.85
C VAL A 109 -1.75 -8.78 -7.28
N ALA A 110 -2.89 -8.28 -7.71
CA ALA A 110 -3.39 -8.30 -9.09
C ALA A 110 -3.23 -9.65 -9.83
N SER A 111 -2.44 -9.69 -10.90
CA SER A 111 -2.12 -10.89 -11.69
C SER A 111 -0.61 -11.01 -11.88
N ILE A 112 -0.13 -12.17 -12.33
CA ILE A 112 1.29 -12.45 -12.62
C ILE A 112 1.84 -11.39 -13.60
N LEU A 113 1.11 -11.08 -14.67
CA LEU A 113 1.54 -10.10 -15.68
C LEU A 113 1.68 -8.68 -15.09
N ILE A 114 0.79 -8.30 -14.19
CA ILE A 114 0.88 -7.01 -13.49
C ILE A 114 2.08 -7.01 -12.55
N ARG A 115 2.30 -8.06 -11.76
CA ARG A 115 3.44 -8.17 -10.83
C ARG A 115 4.81 -8.10 -11.51
N ASN A 116 4.91 -8.52 -12.78
CA ASN A 116 6.14 -8.42 -13.56
C ASN A 116 6.58 -6.96 -13.85
N ASN A 117 5.66 -6.00 -13.74
CA ASN A 117 5.95 -4.59 -13.93
C ASN A 117 5.70 -3.77 -12.66
N ALA A 118 4.74 -4.15 -11.84
CA ALA A 118 4.46 -3.48 -10.57
C ALA A 118 5.65 -3.58 -9.62
N THR A 119 5.90 -2.51 -8.87
CA THR A 119 7.06 -2.39 -7.98
C THR A 119 6.63 -2.19 -6.53
N LEU A 120 7.52 -2.43 -5.58
CA LEU A 120 7.28 -2.22 -4.16
C LEU A 120 6.88 -0.77 -3.87
N GLY A 121 7.68 0.20 -4.31
CA GLY A 121 7.40 1.63 -4.09
C GLY A 121 6.08 2.05 -4.73
N GLY A 122 5.80 1.57 -5.96
CA GLY A 122 4.52 1.82 -6.63
C GLY A 122 3.33 1.23 -5.88
N ASN A 123 3.47 0.06 -5.23
CA ASN A 123 2.42 -0.53 -4.40
C ASN A 123 2.23 0.25 -3.09
N ILE A 124 3.30 0.68 -2.41
CA ILE A 124 3.21 1.49 -1.19
C ILE A 124 2.55 2.85 -1.50
N CYS A 125 2.95 3.50 -2.60
CA CYS A 125 2.43 4.80 -3.02
C CYS A 125 1.14 4.71 -3.85
N LEU A 126 0.47 3.56 -3.87
CA LEU A 126 -0.79 3.36 -4.60
C LEU A 126 -1.79 4.48 -4.28
N ASP A 127 -2.44 5.02 -5.31
CA ASP A 127 -3.50 5.98 -5.09
C ASP A 127 -4.72 5.31 -4.42
N THR A 128 -5.41 6.06 -3.58
CA THR A 128 -6.61 5.59 -2.88
C THR A 128 -7.79 5.42 -3.85
N ARG A 129 -8.64 4.45 -3.57
CA ARG A 129 -9.77 4.06 -4.40
C ARG A 129 -11.10 4.50 -3.83
N CYS A 130 -11.92 5.04 -4.71
CA CYS A 130 -13.31 5.30 -4.45
C CYS A 130 -14.09 5.06 -5.74
N TYR A 131 -15.14 4.31 -5.68
CA TYR A 131 -15.96 3.96 -6.81
C TYR A 131 -16.65 5.18 -7.48
N TRP A 132 -16.76 6.29 -6.74
CA TRP A 132 -17.22 7.58 -7.26
C TRP A 132 -16.12 8.37 -8.00
N PHE A 133 -14.85 8.13 -7.68
CA PHE A 133 -13.72 8.81 -8.29
C PHE A 133 -13.11 8.01 -9.45
N ASN A 134 -12.92 6.69 -9.27
CA ASN A 134 -12.25 5.84 -10.27
C ASN A 134 -13.20 5.46 -11.41
N GLN A 135 -13.68 6.46 -12.15
CA GLN A 135 -14.59 6.38 -13.27
C GLN A 135 -14.07 7.24 -14.43
N SER A 136 -14.68 7.09 -15.63
CA SER A 136 -14.34 7.95 -16.76
C SER A 136 -14.65 9.43 -16.47
N GLU A 137 -13.98 10.31 -17.20
CA GLU A 137 -14.20 11.76 -17.08
C GLU A 137 -15.67 12.12 -17.37
N ASP A 138 -16.24 11.57 -18.45
CA ASP A 138 -17.65 11.80 -18.81
C ASP A 138 -18.61 11.38 -17.69
N TRP A 139 -18.33 10.24 -17.05
CA TRP A 139 -19.16 9.77 -15.94
C TRP A 139 -19.01 10.69 -14.71
N ARG A 140 -17.78 11.09 -14.35
CA ARG A 140 -17.55 11.98 -13.22
C ARG A 140 -18.20 13.35 -13.43
N SER A 141 -18.14 13.90 -14.65
CA SER A 141 -18.79 15.17 -14.99
C SER A 141 -20.31 15.06 -14.91
N SER A 142 -20.91 13.92 -15.30
CA SER A 142 -22.37 13.72 -15.23
C SER A 142 -22.95 13.71 -13.82
N ILE A 143 -22.12 13.42 -12.81
CA ILE A 143 -22.50 13.46 -11.38
C ILE A 143 -22.01 14.73 -10.68
N ASP A 144 -21.56 15.73 -11.44
CA ASP A 144 -20.99 16.97 -10.91
C ASP A 144 -19.75 16.68 -10.02
N TRP A 145 -18.87 15.78 -10.47
CA TRP A 145 -17.56 15.45 -9.89
C TRP A 145 -17.61 14.99 -8.41
N CYS A 146 -16.49 14.99 -7.74
CA CYS A 146 -16.33 14.86 -6.30
C CYS A 146 -15.13 15.68 -5.83
N HIS A 147 -14.99 15.95 -4.55
CA HIS A 147 -13.92 16.84 -4.04
C HIS A 147 -12.50 16.30 -4.24
N LYS A 148 -12.31 15.00 -4.52
CA LYS A 148 -11.01 14.44 -4.93
C LYS A 148 -10.67 14.72 -6.40
N CYS A 149 -11.57 15.31 -7.17
CA CYS A 149 -11.36 15.64 -8.55
C CYS A 149 -10.29 16.73 -8.72
N ASP A 150 -9.48 16.60 -9.75
CA ASP A 150 -8.48 17.61 -10.17
C ASP A 150 -9.08 18.78 -10.98
N CYS A 151 -10.36 18.74 -11.27
CA CYS A 151 -11.05 19.78 -12.03
C CYS A 151 -11.36 21.06 -11.25
N GLY A 152 -11.07 21.11 -9.95
CA GLY A 152 -11.22 22.28 -9.11
C GLY A 152 -12.65 22.78 -8.87
N THR A 153 -13.69 22.00 -9.21
CA THR A 153 -15.08 22.39 -9.04
C THR A 153 -15.55 22.39 -7.59
N GLY A 154 -14.74 21.85 -6.66
CA GLY A 154 -15.06 21.81 -5.24
C GLY A 154 -16.31 21.01 -4.88
N ALA A 155 -16.73 20.11 -5.75
CA ALA A 155 -17.90 19.28 -5.52
C ALA A 155 -17.82 18.51 -4.20
N ASP A 156 -19.00 18.26 -3.62
CA ASP A 156 -19.13 17.56 -2.36
C ASP A 156 -18.67 16.10 -2.42
N CYS A 157 -18.31 15.53 -1.27
CA CYS A 157 -18.00 14.11 -1.16
C CYS A 157 -19.22 13.25 -1.46
N ARG A 158 -19.16 12.40 -2.52
CA ARG A 158 -20.30 11.54 -2.92
C ARG A 158 -20.52 10.34 -1.99
N VAL A 159 -19.58 10.08 -1.08
CA VAL A 159 -19.67 9.00 -0.07
C VAL A 159 -20.29 9.53 1.23
N ILE A 160 -19.84 10.69 1.67
CA ILE A 160 -20.30 11.38 2.88
C ILE A 160 -20.67 12.82 2.48
N PRO A 161 -21.93 13.08 2.09
CA PRO A 161 -22.38 14.41 1.71
C PRO A 161 -22.21 15.44 2.84
N ASN A 162 -22.00 16.70 2.47
CA ASN A 162 -21.76 17.83 3.38
C ASN A 162 -20.47 17.71 4.23
N GLN A 163 -19.49 16.87 3.76
CA GLN A 163 -18.19 16.72 4.38
C GLN A 163 -17.12 16.84 3.28
N ASN A 164 -16.33 17.94 3.27
CA ASN A 164 -15.31 18.24 2.26
C ASN A 164 -13.90 18.37 2.85
N GLU A 165 -13.75 18.18 4.16
CA GLU A 165 -12.46 18.33 4.85
C GLU A 165 -11.50 17.20 4.51
N LEU A 166 -12.01 15.95 4.48
CA LEU A 166 -11.18 14.75 4.25
C LEU A 166 -11.79 13.88 3.15
N CYS A 167 -10.94 13.36 2.30
CA CYS A 167 -11.33 12.33 1.34
C CYS A 167 -11.32 10.94 2.00
N VAL A 168 -12.45 10.24 1.90
CA VAL A 168 -12.61 8.88 2.45
C VAL A 168 -12.29 7.78 1.43
N ALA A 169 -11.63 8.09 0.31
CA ALA A 169 -11.17 7.08 -0.64
C ALA A 169 -10.23 6.09 0.06
N THR A 170 -10.40 4.81 -0.22
CA THR A 170 -9.78 3.72 0.54
C THR A 170 -8.39 3.37 0.00
N TYR A 171 -7.41 3.22 0.88
CA TYR A 171 -6.11 2.65 0.53
C TYR A 171 -6.23 1.14 0.38
N GLN A 172 -5.87 0.59 -0.79
CA GLN A 172 -6.14 -0.80 -1.14
C GLN A 172 -4.89 -1.58 -1.63
N ALA A 173 -3.70 -1.26 -1.09
CA ALA A 173 -2.51 -2.04 -1.38
C ALA A 173 -2.35 -3.22 -0.40
N ASP A 174 -1.79 -4.32 -0.90
CA ASP A 174 -1.63 -5.57 -0.15
C ASP A 174 -0.37 -5.59 0.73
N ILE A 175 0.74 -4.92 0.30
CA ILE A 175 2.06 -5.11 0.92
C ILE A 175 2.27 -4.22 2.15
N ALA A 176 1.76 -2.99 2.15
CA ALA A 176 2.00 -2.06 3.26
C ALA A 176 1.65 -2.62 4.65
N PRO A 177 0.51 -3.30 4.89
CA PRO A 177 0.21 -3.85 6.21
C PRO A 177 1.22 -4.93 6.64
N THR A 178 1.80 -5.70 5.72
CA THR A 178 2.81 -6.72 6.07
C THR A 178 4.14 -6.08 6.47
N LEU A 179 4.54 -5.02 5.80
CA LEU A 179 5.71 -4.23 6.18
C LEU A 179 5.52 -3.54 7.53
N MET A 180 4.32 -3.01 7.81
CA MET A 180 4.01 -2.35 9.08
C MET A 180 4.09 -3.30 10.27
N VAL A 181 3.57 -4.52 10.16
CA VAL A 181 3.65 -5.51 11.26
C VAL A 181 5.07 -6.01 11.47
N LEU A 182 5.94 -5.95 10.46
CA LEU A 182 7.37 -6.25 10.59
C LEU A 182 8.19 -5.06 11.12
N GLY A 183 7.58 -3.89 11.34
CA GLY A 183 8.28 -2.71 11.83
C GLY A 183 9.17 -2.03 10.80
N ALA A 184 8.81 -2.10 9.53
CA ALA A 184 9.56 -1.54 8.42
C ALA A 184 9.69 -0.01 8.51
N SER A 185 10.85 0.52 8.11
CA SER A 185 11.09 1.94 7.85
C SER A 185 11.11 2.22 6.36
N ILE A 186 10.53 3.36 5.96
CA ILE A 186 10.55 3.87 4.59
C ILE A 186 11.61 4.96 4.46
N HIS A 187 12.36 4.94 3.36
CA HIS A 187 13.42 5.89 3.05
C HIS A 187 13.05 6.72 1.84
N LEU A 188 13.16 8.02 2.00
CA LEU A 188 12.78 9.04 1.01
C LEU A 188 14.01 9.83 0.62
N ALA A 189 14.06 10.25 -0.65
CA ALA A 189 15.02 11.23 -1.14
C ALA A 189 14.26 12.37 -1.84
N GLY A 190 14.72 13.59 -1.65
CA GLY A 190 14.09 14.77 -2.22
C GLY A 190 15.00 15.98 -2.21
N PRO A 191 14.49 17.16 -2.63
CA PRO A 191 15.26 18.39 -2.75
C PRO A 191 15.96 18.85 -1.46
N GLN A 192 15.44 18.45 -0.31
CA GLN A 192 16.00 18.81 1.00
C GLN A 192 16.92 17.72 1.58
N GLY A 193 17.28 16.71 0.80
CA GLY A 193 18.10 15.57 1.20
C GLY A 193 17.30 14.30 1.42
N GLN A 194 17.86 13.42 2.24
CA GLN A 194 17.26 12.11 2.56
C GLN A 194 16.65 12.14 3.95
N ARG A 195 15.53 11.43 4.12
CA ARG A 195 14.88 11.20 5.42
C ARG A 195 14.28 9.81 5.50
N SER A 196 14.13 9.31 6.70
CA SER A 196 13.47 8.01 6.94
C SER A 196 12.54 8.09 8.15
N MET A 197 11.55 7.20 8.19
CA MET A 197 10.60 7.07 9.28
C MET A 197 9.99 5.68 9.29
N LEU A 198 9.27 5.33 10.35
CA LEU A 198 8.46 4.11 10.34
C LEU A 198 7.41 4.19 9.23
N LEU A 199 7.19 3.08 8.53
CA LEU A 199 6.20 3.05 7.44
C LEU A 199 4.78 3.39 7.95
N SER A 200 4.46 3.11 9.20
CA SER A 200 3.18 3.48 9.82
C SER A 200 2.96 4.99 9.93
N GLU A 201 4.01 5.79 9.89
CA GLU A 201 3.97 7.26 9.97
C GLU A 201 3.91 7.92 8.58
N PHE A 202 4.12 7.12 7.52
CA PHE A 202 4.15 7.60 6.15
C PHE A 202 2.76 7.99 5.60
N PHE A 203 1.71 7.34 6.07
CA PHE A 203 0.36 7.50 5.53
C PHE A 203 -0.42 8.60 6.26
N GLN A 204 -1.29 9.30 5.52
CA GLN A 204 -2.21 10.31 6.05
C GLN A 204 -3.65 9.84 5.91
N LEU A 205 -4.47 10.07 6.94
CA LEU A 205 -5.89 9.71 6.95
C LEU A 205 -6.72 10.65 6.05
N ASP A 206 -6.26 10.81 4.82
CA ASP A 206 -6.94 11.57 3.78
C ASP A 206 -6.69 10.90 2.42
N GLY A 207 -7.74 10.54 1.73
CA GLY A 207 -7.65 9.88 0.43
C GLY A 207 -7.11 10.76 -0.69
N MET A 208 -7.00 12.08 -0.51
CA MET A 208 -6.34 13.01 -1.44
C MET A 208 -4.84 13.10 -1.15
N THR A 209 -4.49 13.45 0.07
CA THR A 209 -3.10 13.65 0.53
C THR A 209 -2.50 12.35 1.08
N ARG A 210 -2.93 11.23 0.68
CA ARG A 210 -2.70 9.83 1.11
C ARG A 210 -1.38 9.52 1.84
N ASN A 211 -0.31 10.32 1.67
CA ASN A 211 0.98 10.14 2.31
C ASN A 211 1.72 11.49 2.46
N ILE A 212 2.83 11.48 3.19
CA ILE A 212 3.60 12.68 3.56
C ILE A 212 4.69 13.06 2.56
N LEU A 213 4.73 12.46 1.36
CA LEU A 213 5.68 12.86 0.32
C LEU A 213 5.49 14.33 -0.04
N GLN A 214 6.59 15.06 -0.02
CA GLN A 214 6.64 16.44 -0.48
C GLN A 214 6.91 16.48 -2.00
N GLN A 215 6.71 17.65 -2.59
CA GLN A 215 6.99 17.82 -4.01
C GLN A 215 8.46 17.52 -4.31
N GLY A 216 8.70 16.67 -5.29
CA GLY A 216 10.05 16.24 -5.69
C GLY A 216 10.63 15.13 -4.83
N GLU A 217 9.94 14.66 -3.78
CA GLU A 217 10.37 13.49 -3.03
C GLU A 217 9.96 12.20 -3.73
N LEU A 218 10.82 11.18 -3.60
CA LEU A 218 10.55 9.82 -4.05
C LEU A 218 10.96 8.80 -3.00
N VAL A 219 10.29 7.64 -3.01
CA VAL A 219 10.68 6.51 -2.18
C VAL A 219 11.87 5.81 -2.82
N THR A 220 12.94 5.60 -2.05
CA THR A 220 14.15 4.90 -2.51
C THR A 220 14.13 3.43 -2.15
N HIS A 221 13.79 3.09 -0.92
CA HIS A 221 13.71 1.71 -0.43
C HIS A 221 12.91 1.63 0.88
N VAL A 222 12.66 0.40 1.29
CA VAL A 222 12.18 0.05 2.63
C VAL A 222 13.25 -0.77 3.32
N SER A 223 13.50 -0.51 4.61
CA SER A 223 14.35 -1.35 5.45
C SER A 223 13.54 -2.08 6.52
N LEU A 224 13.99 -3.29 6.87
CA LEU A 224 13.42 -4.11 7.93
C LEU A 224 14.38 -4.16 9.12
N PRO A 225 13.87 -4.29 10.36
CA PRO A 225 14.70 -4.44 11.55
C PRO A 225 15.64 -5.64 11.49
N GLU A 226 16.77 -5.58 12.20
CA GLU A 226 17.76 -6.67 12.24
C GLU A 226 17.18 -8.00 12.77
N ASP A 227 16.16 -7.92 13.61
CA ASP A 227 15.50 -9.07 14.23
C ASP A 227 14.32 -9.60 13.41
N VAL A 228 14.14 -9.14 12.16
CA VAL A 228 12.98 -9.50 11.33
C VAL A 228 12.83 -11.02 11.12
N GLU A 229 13.91 -11.76 11.05
CA GLU A 229 13.92 -13.22 10.90
C GLU A 229 13.33 -13.97 12.10
N GLN A 230 13.25 -13.33 13.27
CA GLN A 230 12.63 -13.90 14.46
C GLN A 230 11.09 -13.79 14.45
N TRP A 231 10.55 -13.00 13.52
CA TRP A 231 9.13 -12.82 13.38
C TRP A 231 8.55 -13.90 12.47
N GLN A 232 7.43 -14.45 12.88
CA GLN A 232 6.53 -15.24 12.06
C GLN A 232 5.31 -14.40 11.72
N GLY A 233 4.59 -14.75 10.67
CA GLY A 233 3.39 -13.99 10.35
C GLY A 233 2.64 -14.54 9.15
N ASP A 234 1.45 -13.97 8.94
CA ASP A 234 0.62 -14.32 7.80
C ASP A 234 -0.20 -13.13 7.30
N TYR A 235 -0.61 -13.22 6.05
CA TYR A 235 -1.48 -12.25 5.37
C TYR A 235 -2.67 -12.94 4.73
N LEU A 236 -3.87 -12.42 5.01
CA LEU A 236 -5.10 -12.86 4.37
C LEU A 236 -5.81 -11.70 3.69
N LYS A 237 -6.29 -11.96 2.48
CA LYS A 237 -7.02 -11.03 1.63
C LYS A 237 -8.43 -11.53 1.35
N LEU A 238 -9.41 -10.66 1.48
CA LEU A 238 -10.73 -10.81 0.88
C LEU A 238 -10.82 -9.90 -0.34
N SER A 239 -11.13 -10.45 -1.49
CA SER A 239 -11.43 -9.75 -2.74
C SER A 239 -12.69 -10.34 -3.37
N VAL A 240 -13.25 -9.67 -4.39
CA VAL A 240 -14.44 -10.18 -5.10
C VAL A 240 -14.06 -11.35 -6.00
N ARG A 241 -12.90 -11.27 -6.65
CA ARG A 241 -12.29 -12.31 -7.48
C ARG A 241 -10.94 -12.73 -6.90
N GLU A 242 -10.51 -13.93 -7.18
CA GLU A 242 -9.22 -14.45 -6.67
C GLU A 242 -8.00 -13.75 -7.31
N SER A 243 -8.15 -13.25 -8.53
CA SER A 243 -7.11 -12.55 -9.28
C SER A 243 -7.63 -11.24 -9.83
N TRP A 244 -6.71 -10.32 -10.12
CA TRP A 244 -7.00 -9.01 -10.73
C TRP A 244 -7.80 -8.03 -9.86
N ASP A 245 -7.96 -8.30 -8.59
CA ASP A 245 -8.71 -7.43 -7.68
C ASP A 245 -7.82 -6.80 -6.61
N PHE A 246 -8.19 -5.58 -6.23
CA PHE A 246 -7.75 -4.98 -4.98
C PHE A 246 -8.39 -5.71 -3.79
N PRO A 247 -7.78 -5.67 -2.59
CA PRO A 247 -8.44 -6.16 -1.40
C PRO A 247 -9.67 -5.30 -1.07
N GLU A 248 -10.73 -5.95 -0.64
CA GLU A 248 -11.86 -5.32 0.08
C GLU A 248 -11.62 -5.34 1.59
N VAL A 249 -10.83 -6.31 2.06
CA VAL A 249 -10.27 -6.41 3.40
C VAL A 249 -8.95 -7.16 3.30
N GLY A 250 -7.87 -6.59 3.83
CA GLY A 250 -6.61 -7.29 4.05
C GLY A 250 -6.21 -7.23 5.52
N ILE A 251 -5.76 -8.35 6.07
CA ILE A 251 -5.25 -8.45 7.45
C ILE A 251 -3.87 -9.10 7.41
N ALA A 252 -2.90 -8.40 7.97
CA ALA A 252 -1.56 -8.91 8.27
C ALA A 252 -1.40 -9.06 9.78
N ALA A 253 -0.78 -10.14 10.22
CA ALA A 253 -0.31 -10.27 11.59
C ALA A 253 1.10 -10.84 11.60
N ALA A 254 1.92 -10.36 12.53
CA ALA A 254 3.24 -10.90 12.80
C ALA A 254 3.41 -11.09 14.31
N TRP A 255 4.13 -12.15 14.70
CA TRP A 255 4.34 -12.51 16.08
C TRP A 255 5.73 -13.07 16.32
N LYS A 256 6.21 -12.94 17.57
CA LYS A 256 7.41 -13.57 18.09
C LYS A 256 7.07 -14.51 19.23
N LYS A 257 7.77 -15.64 19.29
CA LYS A 257 7.74 -16.59 20.40
C LYS A 257 9.13 -16.70 21.02
N ASN A 258 9.18 -16.94 22.32
CA ASN A 258 10.42 -17.29 23.00
C ASN A 258 10.82 -18.77 22.74
N SER A 259 11.96 -19.19 23.29
CA SER A 259 12.44 -20.58 23.14
C SER A 259 11.52 -21.63 23.77
N ALA A 260 10.63 -21.23 24.68
CA ALA A 260 9.61 -22.10 25.30
C ALA A 260 8.33 -22.18 24.43
N GLY A 261 8.25 -21.43 23.31
CA GLY A 261 7.08 -21.36 22.45
C GLY A 261 6.00 -20.38 22.91
N GLU A 262 6.27 -19.60 23.96
CA GLU A 262 5.33 -18.61 24.47
C GLU A 262 5.36 -17.33 23.61
N LEU A 263 4.20 -16.71 23.40
CA LEU A 263 4.07 -15.45 22.66
C LEU A 263 4.69 -14.30 23.46
N ILE A 264 5.66 -13.60 22.86
CA ILE A 264 6.33 -12.43 23.47
C ILE A 264 5.98 -11.10 22.82
N ASP A 265 5.62 -11.12 21.53
CA ASP A 265 5.14 -9.92 20.81
C ASP A 265 4.16 -10.31 19.71
N LEU A 266 3.21 -9.42 19.46
CA LEU A 266 2.17 -9.55 18.42
C LEU A 266 1.88 -8.20 17.81
N ARG A 267 1.79 -8.15 16.48
CA ARG A 267 1.36 -6.98 15.73
C ARG A 267 0.29 -7.37 14.72
N VAL A 268 -0.72 -6.53 14.58
CA VAL A 268 -1.82 -6.74 13.63
C VAL A 268 -2.05 -5.45 12.86
N ALA A 269 -2.14 -5.55 11.54
CA ALA A 269 -2.46 -4.42 10.66
C ALA A 269 -3.56 -4.80 9.68
N SER A 270 -4.32 -3.80 9.25
CA SER A 270 -5.36 -3.95 8.23
C SER A 270 -5.14 -3.01 7.05
N THR A 271 -5.66 -3.37 5.89
CA THR A 271 -5.75 -2.53 4.68
C THR A 271 -7.13 -2.64 4.06
N ALA A 272 -7.42 -1.74 3.13
CA ALA A 272 -8.66 -1.68 2.37
C ALA A 272 -9.92 -1.37 3.20
N LEU A 273 -9.79 -0.75 4.36
CA LEU A 273 -10.90 -0.43 5.26
C LEU A 273 -11.07 1.08 5.48
N GLU A 274 -9.97 1.84 5.42
CA GLU A 274 -9.90 3.29 5.61
C GLU A 274 -8.95 3.90 4.55
N SER A 275 -8.73 5.20 4.59
CA SER A 275 -7.81 5.89 3.64
C SER A 275 -6.33 5.55 3.88
N ILE A 276 -6.01 4.84 4.95
CA ILE A 276 -4.67 4.36 5.30
C ILE A 276 -4.69 2.85 5.60
N PRO A 277 -3.56 2.16 5.49
CA PRO A 277 -3.34 0.91 6.20
C PRO A 277 -3.22 1.23 7.68
N LYS A 278 -3.77 0.41 8.56
CA LYS A 278 -3.89 0.71 9.99
C LYS A 278 -3.23 -0.36 10.85
N LEU A 279 -2.29 0.05 11.69
CA LEU A 279 -1.72 -0.79 12.75
C LEU A 279 -2.63 -0.74 13.98
N HIS A 280 -2.97 -1.90 14.55
CA HIS A 280 -3.91 -2.05 15.66
C HIS A 280 -3.18 -2.21 17.01
N SER A 281 -2.19 -1.36 17.28
CA SER A 281 -1.32 -1.47 18.46
C SER A 281 -2.09 -1.42 19.78
N GLU A 282 -3.09 -0.52 19.91
CA GLU A 282 -3.90 -0.41 21.12
C GLU A 282 -4.72 -1.67 21.41
N ALA A 283 -5.32 -2.26 20.33
CA ALA A 283 -6.10 -3.48 20.45
C ALA A 283 -5.24 -4.65 20.92
N VAL A 284 -4.04 -4.79 20.38
CA VAL A 284 -3.09 -5.84 20.73
C VAL A 284 -2.54 -5.62 22.15
N ALA A 285 -2.07 -4.40 22.46
CA ALA A 285 -1.50 -4.08 23.78
C ALA A 285 -2.49 -4.36 24.90
N LYS A 286 -3.77 -4.01 24.72
CA LYS A 286 -4.81 -4.27 25.71
C LYS A 286 -4.94 -5.76 26.06
N VAL A 287 -4.85 -6.65 25.07
CA VAL A 287 -4.97 -8.10 25.27
C VAL A 287 -3.68 -8.68 25.87
N LEU A 288 -2.52 -8.24 25.38
CA LEU A 288 -1.23 -8.73 25.93
C LEU A 288 -1.01 -8.33 27.39
N GLN A 289 -1.50 -7.16 27.84
CA GLN A 289 -1.44 -6.73 29.23
C GLN A 289 -2.23 -7.64 30.18
N GLN A 290 -3.27 -8.32 29.68
CA GLN A 290 -4.06 -9.29 30.46
C GLN A 290 -3.43 -10.68 30.49
N GLY A 291 -2.35 -10.89 29.74
CA GLY A 291 -1.74 -12.20 29.49
C GLY A 291 -2.43 -12.95 28.35
N TRP A 292 -1.63 -13.58 27.50
CA TRP A 292 -2.14 -14.34 26.35
C TRP A 292 -2.84 -15.64 26.80
N GLN A 293 -4.09 -15.83 26.41
CA GLN A 293 -4.94 -16.95 26.80
C GLN A 293 -5.44 -17.72 25.55
N GLY A 294 -4.58 -17.90 24.54
CA GLY A 294 -4.87 -18.65 23.33
C GLY A 294 -6.13 -18.14 22.62
N GLN A 295 -7.06 -19.05 22.35
CA GLN A 295 -8.29 -18.76 21.60
C GLN A 295 -9.12 -17.59 22.17
N THR A 296 -9.15 -17.39 23.48
CA THR A 296 -9.87 -16.27 24.10
C THR A 296 -9.26 -14.94 23.67
N SER A 297 -7.94 -14.80 23.75
CA SER A 297 -7.21 -13.63 23.31
C SER A 297 -7.35 -13.36 21.82
N ILE A 298 -7.32 -14.41 20.99
CA ILE A 298 -7.56 -14.31 19.53
C ILE A 298 -8.93 -13.69 19.25
N LEU A 299 -9.98 -14.13 19.93
CA LEU A 299 -11.33 -13.61 19.75
C LEU A 299 -11.46 -12.17 20.21
N GLU A 300 -10.78 -11.80 21.30
CA GLU A 300 -10.79 -10.43 21.83
C GLU A 300 -10.02 -9.48 20.89
N VAL A 301 -8.81 -9.82 20.43
CA VAL A 301 -8.07 -9.02 19.43
C VAL A 301 -8.91 -8.83 18.18
N ALA A 302 -9.52 -9.90 17.65
CA ALA A 302 -10.34 -9.81 16.45
C ALA A 302 -11.56 -8.90 16.63
N GLU A 303 -12.19 -8.90 17.82
CA GLU A 303 -13.30 -8.00 18.11
C GLU A 303 -12.85 -6.54 18.25
N LEU A 304 -11.72 -6.27 18.93
CA LEU A 304 -11.15 -4.94 19.06
C LEU A 304 -10.72 -4.36 17.71
N VAL A 305 -10.12 -5.16 16.82
CA VAL A 305 -9.83 -4.77 15.44
C VAL A 305 -11.13 -4.37 14.71
N ARG A 306 -12.20 -5.18 14.82
CA ARG A 306 -13.50 -4.86 14.22
C ARG A 306 -14.07 -3.52 14.72
N GLN A 307 -13.90 -3.22 16.01
CA GLN A 307 -14.40 -2.00 16.62
C GLN A 307 -13.61 -0.76 16.21
N SER A 308 -12.30 -0.90 15.98
CA SER A 308 -11.39 0.21 15.67
C SER A 308 -11.43 0.70 14.22
N ILE A 309 -12.14 0.01 13.31
CA ILE A 309 -12.20 0.35 11.88
C ILE A 309 -13.54 0.98 11.48
N LYS A 310 -13.47 1.88 10.50
CA LYS A 310 -14.64 2.66 10.03
C LYS A 310 -14.78 2.63 8.50
N PRO A 311 -14.99 1.45 7.88
CA PRO A 311 -15.19 1.38 6.43
C PRO A 311 -16.47 2.12 6.02
N VAL A 312 -16.42 2.79 4.87
CA VAL A 312 -17.53 3.53 4.27
C VAL A 312 -17.97 2.90 2.96
N LYS A 313 -19.11 3.34 2.39
CA LYS A 313 -19.66 2.78 1.15
C LYS A 313 -18.96 3.41 -0.08
N ASN A 314 -17.73 3.03 -0.32
CA ASN A 314 -16.91 3.57 -1.41
C ASN A 314 -16.20 2.49 -2.25
N THR A 315 -16.46 1.22 -1.95
CA THR A 315 -15.99 0.04 -2.69
C THR A 315 -17.15 -0.95 -2.91
N TYR A 316 -16.89 -2.12 -3.48
CA TYR A 316 -17.94 -3.08 -3.89
C TYR A 316 -18.71 -3.67 -2.71
N LEU A 317 -18.01 -4.09 -1.64
CA LEU A 317 -18.64 -4.76 -0.51
C LEU A 317 -19.17 -3.76 0.52
N ALA A 318 -20.32 -4.08 1.11
CA ALA A 318 -20.98 -3.24 2.11
C ALA A 318 -20.07 -3.03 3.34
N PRO A 319 -20.06 -1.82 3.94
CA PRO A 319 -19.23 -1.49 5.10
C PRO A 319 -19.42 -2.45 6.29
N ALA A 320 -20.67 -2.84 6.59
CA ALA A 320 -20.97 -3.78 7.67
C ALA A 320 -20.36 -5.17 7.41
N TYR A 321 -20.40 -5.63 6.16
CA TYR A 321 -19.79 -6.90 5.77
C TYR A 321 -18.27 -6.84 5.85
N ARG A 322 -17.63 -5.78 5.34
CA ARG A 322 -16.18 -5.58 5.42
C ARG A 322 -15.71 -5.53 6.88
N ARG A 323 -16.45 -4.86 7.77
CA ARG A 323 -16.19 -4.85 9.22
C ARG A 323 -16.31 -6.24 9.85
N LYS A 324 -17.33 -7.02 9.47
CA LYS A 324 -17.47 -8.42 9.91
C LYS A 324 -16.31 -9.28 9.42
N MET A 325 -15.92 -9.12 8.16
CA MET A 325 -14.84 -9.91 7.57
C MET A 325 -13.46 -9.55 8.13
N ALA A 326 -13.22 -8.31 8.52
CA ALA A 326 -12.01 -7.94 9.25
C ALA A 326 -11.85 -8.77 10.53
N LYS A 327 -12.92 -8.92 11.33
CA LYS A 327 -12.93 -9.82 12.50
C LYS A 327 -12.62 -11.28 12.11
N VAL A 328 -13.26 -11.77 11.07
CA VAL A 328 -13.11 -13.17 10.62
C VAL A 328 -11.68 -13.43 10.15
N LEU A 329 -11.11 -12.53 9.34
CA LEU A 329 -9.75 -12.68 8.83
C LEU A 329 -8.71 -12.53 9.95
N THR A 330 -8.90 -11.60 10.88
CA THR A 330 -8.03 -11.46 12.06
C THR A 330 -8.02 -12.75 12.87
N LYS A 331 -9.19 -13.33 13.16
CA LYS A 331 -9.27 -14.62 13.83
C LYS A 331 -8.51 -15.70 13.07
N ARG A 332 -8.70 -15.82 11.75
CA ARG A 332 -8.06 -16.85 10.91
C ARG A 332 -6.54 -16.71 10.87
N VAL A 333 -6.02 -15.47 10.75
CA VAL A 333 -4.57 -15.23 10.77
C VAL A 333 -3.99 -15.63 12.13
N LEU A 334 -4.63 -15.20 13.23
CA LEU A 334 -4.14 -15.48 14.58
C LEU A 334 -4.31 -16.92 15.02
N SER A 335 -5.22 -17.69 14.41
CA SER A 335 -5.34 -19.15 14.70
C SER A 335 -4.10 -19.95 14.27
N GLN A 336 -3.17 -19.38 13.54
CA GLN A 336 -1.86 -19.98 13.25
C GLN A 336 -0.86 -19.85 14.41
N LEU A 337 -1.21 -19.10 15.45
CA LEU A 337 -0.42 -19.00 16.70
C LEU A 337 -0.54 -20.27 17.57
N GLU A 338 -1.61 -21.01 17.42
CA GLU A 338 -1.88 -22.28 18.10
C GLU A 338 -1.38 -23.46 17.26
#